data_8c08225a0708ed69e90250512647d256
#
_entry.id   8c08225a0708ed69e90250512647d256
#
_cell.length_a   1.000
_cell.length_b   1.000
_cell.length_c   1.000
_cell.angle_alpha   90.00
_cell.angle_beta   90.00
_cell.angle_gamma   90.00
#
_symmetry.space_group_name_H-M   'P 1'
#
loop_
_entity.id
_entity.type
_entity.pdbx_description
1 polymer ?
#
loop_
_entity_poly.entity_id
_entity_poly.type
_entity_poly.pdbx_seq_one_letter_code
_entity_poly.pdbx_strand_id
1 'polypeptide(L)'
;MALYGKRARGVIKKSIKAWCVPSIRIEIKENNYAYLKIDTSSIFSSNMTIADYIEKGIPVVGLDVVNDWGMNKQSGKVLEVCDFSVAEPLDFGTSLKEYYINKGEAYLVENIPDSTPVIRVQLNNGADIKYIPNALKPVLTREIVGKMDAGFSLRIEEYVKRDMKTRVELDIDFIKDIGEIKELDNLSFEIECCPVEDLGYRKGNVLLPKLVCGKNKVIECGKEYQVFNYGFYKKPNKKLKIGYLYPTGTEAQMKAIVNAIYTFCTKGYFHEIKDKFVCEGLIDIQGSAMIKEEYDLGDITDYKRAANKIKKIEGIDIVIALVPDGMDEDGPYNPFKTIWAECNIPSQMVSMRTANLFLNEKSRNDSKYYLFNIVLGILGKTGGIPWIVKDMPGNVDCFVGLDVATMEAGIHYPACSVIFDKFGRLLGFYKPKQAQKGEKIAIRILQDIFDQVIFSYEEEYGETPKSIVIHRDGFSNENDEWYKNYFGSKGIAYTIVEVRKNISSKLIRYVDDEIVNPELGNCVWNQNEGYLVTTNMKNKKGSPNPLLVEKKCGDVKMSDILTQVLYLSQLHVGSIQKTRLPITTGYADKICKNREFVPEGKMDNKLFFL
;
A
#
# COMPACT_ATOMS: atom_id res chain seq x y z
N MET A 1 -20.34 -22.37 12.39
CA MET A 1 -20.86 -23.00 11.16
C MET A 1 -19.69 -23.27 10.23
N ALA A 2 -19.26 -24.51 10.07
CA ALA A 2 -18.09 -24.84 9.25
C ALA A 2 -18.55 -25.58 7.98
N LEU A 3 -19.16 -24.86 7.08
CA LEU A 3 -19.51 -25.29 5.73
C LEU A 3 -18.32 -25.17 4.77
N TYR A 4 -17.14 -25.70 5.17
CA TYR A 4 -15.96 -25.47 4.34
C TYR A 4 -15.37 -26.78 3.85
N GLY A 5 -15.72 -27.15 2.64
CA GLY A 5 -14.90 -28.06 1.86
C GLY A 5 -13.54 -27.40 1.57
N LYS A 6 -12.58 -27.55 2.49
CA LYS A 6 -11.19 -27.15 2.23
C LYS A 6 -10.63 -28.10 1.17
N ARG A 7 -10.48 -27.64 -0.07
CA ARG A 7 -9.78 -28.42 -1.10
C ARG A 7 -8.29 -28.13 -1.03
N ALA A 8 -7.49 -29.12 -0.59
CA ALA A 8 -6.05 -29.01 -0.62
C ALA A 8 -5.55 -28.95 -2.06
N ARG A 9 -4.86 -27.87 -2.44
CA ARG A 9 -4.28 -27.69 -3.78
C ARG A 9 -2.87 -28.26 -3.92
N GLY A 10 -2.26 -28.72 -2.86
CA GLY A 10 -0.97 -29.37 -2.91
C GLY A 10 -0.17 -29.25 -1.62
N VAL A 11 0.77 -30.15 -1.45
CA VAL A 11 1.76 -30.09 -0.40
C VAL A 11 2.94 -29.31 -0.94
N ILE A 12 3.13 -28.10 -0.45
CA ILE A 12 4.22 -27.22 -0.88
C ILE A 12 5.56 -27.71 -0.27
N LYS A 13 5.52 -28.13 0.97
CA LYS A 13 6.59 -28.84 1.69
C LYS A 13 5.92 -29.89 2.56
N LYS A 14 6.61 -30.93 3.03
CA LYS A 14 6.00 -31.99 3.87
C LYS A 14 5.16 -31.44 5.04
N SER A 15 5.48 -30.22 5.53
CA SER A 15 4.84 -29.57 6.68
C SER A 15 3.86 -28.46 6.32
N ILE A 16 3.82 -27.96 5.08
CA ILE A 16 2.98 -26.81 4.67
C ILE A 16 2.04 -27.23 3.57
N LYS A 17 0.75 -26.97 3.76
CA LYS A 17 -0.33 -27.19 2.77
C LYS A 17 -0.92 -25.86 2.35
N ALA A 18 -1.14 -25.70 1.06
CA ALA A 18 -1.94 -24.61 0.50
C ALA A 18 -3.37 -25.09 0.28
N TRP A 19 -4.31 -24.30 0.77
CA TRP A 19 -5.74 -24.58 0.63
C TRP A 19 -6.38 -23.50 -0.21
N CYS A 20 -7.31 -23.87 -1.08
CA CYS A 20 -8.24 -22.96 -1.70
C CYS A 20 -9.53 -22.97 -0.86
N VAL A 21 -9.91 -21.80 -0.38
CA VAL A 21 -11.12 -21.64 0.44
C VAL A 21 -12.00 -20.56 -0.16
N PRO A 22 -13.34 -20.74 -0.17
CA PRO A 22 -14.25 -19.69 -0.55
C PRO A 22 -14.24 -18.58 0.52
N SER A 23 -14.29 -17.34 0.05
CA SER A 23 -14.57 -16.15 0.85
C SER A 23 -16.00 -15.74 0.55
N ILE A 24 -16.88 -15.81 1.53
CA ILE A 24 -18.31 -15.55 1.37
C ILE A 24 -18.65 -14.27 2.11
N ARG A 25 -19.41 -13.39 1.46
CA ARG A 25 -20.06 -12.24 2.07
C ARG A 25 -21.52 -12.22 1.67
N ILE A 26 -22.40 -12.07 2.64
CA ILE A 26 -23.84 -11.90 2.41
C ILE A 26 -24.17 -10.42 2.55
N GLU A 27 -24.84 -9.87 1.57
CA GLU A 27 -25.39 -8.51 1.56
C GLU A 27 -26.91 -8.57 1.41
N ILE A 28 -27.65 -7.89 2.29
CA ILE A 28 -29.09 -7.70 2.16
C ILE A 28 -29.30 -6.30 1.59
N LYS A 29 -30.02 -6.20 0.47
CA LYS A 29 -30.35 -4.93 -0.17
C LYS A 29 -31.83 -4.56 0.08
N GLU A 30 -32.19 -3.33 -0.24
CA GLU A 30 -33.53 -2.76 -0.02
C GLU A 30 -34.68 -3.52 -0.70
N ASN A 31 -34.37 -4.32 -1.73
CA ASN A 31 -35.35 -5.20 -2.40
C ASN A 31 -35.66 -6.50 -1.66
N ASN A 32 -35.16 -6.67 -0.42
CA ASN A 32 -35.28 -7.84 0.43
C ASN A 32 -34.66 -9.14 -0.11
N TYR A 33 -33.81 -9.05 -1.15
CA TYR A 33 -32.98 -10.18 -1.57
C TYR A 33 -31.66 -10.21 -0.81
N ALA A 34 -31.23 -11.42 -0.49
CA ALA A 34 -29.87 -11.65 0.04
C ALA A 34 -28.93 -11.99 -1.11
N TYR A 35 -27.90 -11.19 -1.29
CA TYR A 35 -26.87 -11.40 -2.31
C TYR A 35 -25.66 -12.08 -1.71
N LEU A 36 -25.29 -13.21 -2.31
CA LEU A 36 -24.13 -13.99 -1.93
C LEU A 36 -22.94 -13.58 -2.82
N LYS A 37 -21.99 -12.85 -2.24
CA LYS A 37 -20.71 -12.54 -2.89
C LYS A 37 -19.72 -13.64 -2.57
N ILE A 38 -19.20 -14.30 -3.60
CA ILE A 38 -18.24 -15.39 -3.47
C ILE A 38 -16.94 -15.00 -4.18
N ASP A 39 -15.81 -15.26 -3.55
CA ASP A 39 -14.48 -15.23 -4.16
C ASP A 39 -13.62 -16.32 -3.52
N THR A 40 -12.63 -16.80 -4.22
CA THR A 40 -11.69 -17.77 -3.69
C THR A 40 -10.45 -17.10 -3.11
N SER A 41 -10.05 -17.53 -1.93
CA SER A 41 -8.79 -17.13 -1.30
C SER A 41 -7.86 -18.31 -1.09
N SER A 42 -6.59 -18.04 -0.83
CA SER A 42 -5.61 -19.06 -0.46
C SER A 42 -5.22 -18.88 0.98
N ILE A 43 -5.28 -19.98 1.73
CA ILE A 43 -4.72 -20.05 3.07
C ILE A 43 -3.61 -21.09 3.11
N PHE A 44 -2.64 -20.86 3.96
CA PHE A 44 -1.57 -21.81 4.25
C PHE A 44 -1.76 -22.38 5.64
N SER A 45 -1.54 -23.66 5.80
CA SER A 45 -1.55 -24.31 7.10
C SER A 45 -0.30 -25.14 7.30
N SER A 46 0.17 -25.20 8.55
CA SER A 46 1.24 -26.10 8.97
C SER A 46 0.69 -27.10 9.98
N ASN A 47 1.23 -28.30 9.97
CA ASN A 47 1.03 -29.24 11.05
C ASN A 47 2.01 -28.98 12.22
N MET A 48 2.99 -28.09 12.00
CA MET A 48 3.96 -27.71 13.02
C MET A 48 3.34 -26.74 14.02
N THR A 49 3.63 -26.98 15.29
CA THR A 49 3.29 -26.09 16.41
C THR A 49 4.44 -25.10 16.69
N ILE A 50 4.22 -24.16 17.58
CA ILE A 50 5.29 -23.27 18.07
C ILE A 50 6.38 -24.07 18.79
N ALA A 51 6.05 -25.20 19.44
CA ALA A 51 7.04 -26.10 20.02
C ALA A 51 8.00 -26.66 18.95
N ASP A 52 7.47 -27.09 17.80
CA ASP A 52 8.29 -27.57 16.69
C ASP A 52 9.20 -26.49 16.09
N TYR A 53 8.78 -25.22 16.13
CA TYR A 53 9.58 -24.09 15.67
C TYR A 53 10.75 -23.83 16.63
N ILE A 54 10.50 -23.85 17.94
CA ILE A 54 11.53 -23.67 18.98
C ILE A 54 12.57 -24.81 18.87
N GLU A 55 12.13 -26.06 18.77
CA GLU A 55 13.02 -27.24 18.63
C GLU A 55 13.94 -27.12 17.39
N LYS A 56 13.45 -26.52 16.31
CA LYS A 56 14.20 -26.29 15.07
C LYS A 56 15.01 -25.00 15.05
N GLY A 57 15.03 -24.25 16.15
CA GLY A 57 15.73 -22.97 16.24
C GLY A 57 15.14 -21.85 15.35
N ILE A 58 13.86 -21.97 14.99
CA ILE A 58 13.17 -20.95 14.18
C ILE A 58 12.65 -19.85 15.12
N PRO A 59 12.95 -18.58 14.89
CA PRO A 59 12.46 -17.47 15.71
C PRO A 59 10.93 -17.43 15.75
N VAL A 60 10.35 -17.33 16.95
CA VAL A 60 8.89 -17.35 17.16
C VAL A 60 8.33 -16.01 17.65
N VAL A 61 9.16 -15.16 18.24
CA VAL A 61 8.75 -13.84 18.72
C VAL A 61 8.29 -12.97 17.56
N GLY A 62 7.13 -12.33 17.72
CA GLY A 62 6.51 -11.51 16.68
C GLY A 62 5.66 -12.28 15.67
N LEU A 63 5.59 -13.63 15.75
CA LEU A 63 4.70 -14.41 14.91
C LEU A 63 3.24 -14.28 15.36
N ASP A 64 2.34 -14.15 14.39
CA ASP A 64 0.93 -14.31 14.64
C ASP A 64 0.61 -15.81 14.81
N VAL A 65 -0.15 -16.13 15.84
CA VAL A 65 -0.48 -17.51 16.24
C VAL A 65 -1.96 -17.68 16.51
N VAL A 66 -2.43 -18.91 16.39
CA VAL A 66 -3.77 -19.32 16.77
C VAL A 66 -3.69 -20.47 17.76
N ASN A 67 -4.45 -20.39 18.85
CA ASN A 67 -4.63 -21.51 19.75
C ASN A 67 -5.49 -22.58 19.05
N ASP A 68 -4.94 -23.79 18.92
CA ASP A 68 -5.62 -24.93 18.26
C ASP A 68 -6.30 -25.86 19.29
N TRP A 69 -6.12 -25.60 20.60
CA TRP A 69 -6.74 -26.35 21.69
C TRP A 69 -8.03 -25.66 22.15
N GLY A 70 -9.08 -26.46 22.37
CA GLY A 70 -10.37 -26.00 22.84
C GLY A 70 -11.33 -25.53 21.75
N MET A 71 -12.57 -25.22 22.14
CA MET A 71 -13.65 -24.87 21.21
C MET A 71 -13.51 -23.43 20.66
N ASN A 72 -12.95 -22.52 21.43
CA ASN A 72 -12.79 -21.12 21.05
C ASN A 72 -11.36 -20.87 20.56
N LYS A 73 -11.17 -20.76 19.24
CA LYS A 73 -9.90 -20.39 18.64
C LYS A 73 -9.58 -18.92 18.92
N GLN A 74 -8.55 -18.70 19.74
CA GLN A 74 -8.03 -17.36 20.02
C GLN A 74 -6.80 -17.11 19.16
N SER A 75 -6.71 -15.91 18.61
CA SER A 75 -5.57 -15.46 17.80
C SER A 75 -4.85 -14.31 18.49
N GLY A 76 -3.54 -14.26 18.32
CA GLY A 76 -2.72 -13.23 18.92
C GLY A 76 -1.29 -13.26 18.36
N LYS A 77 -0.43 -12.43 18.93
CA LYS A 77 0.99 -12.31 18.57
C LYS A 77 1.90 -12.80 19.69
N VAL A 78 2.90 -13.61 19.37
CA VAL A 78 3.92 -14.03 20.34
C VAL A 78 4.76 -12.84 20.76
N LEU A 79 4.73 -12.51 22.06
CA LEU A 79 5.53 -11.46 22.64
C LEU A 79 6.92 -11.97 23.07
N GLU A 80 6.96 -13.14 23.73
CA GLU A 80 8.21 -13.71 24.22
C GLU A 80 8.11 -15.23 24.44
N VAL A 81 9.26 -15.86 24.47
CA VAL A 81 9.46 -17.22 25.03
C VAL A 81 9.94 -17.00 26.46
N CYS A 82 9.13 -17.38 27.43
CA CYS A 82 9.43 -17.16 28.84
C CYS A 82 10.62 -18.02 29.29
N ASP A 83 11.31 -17.59 30.33
CA ASP A 83 12.44 -18.26 30.97
C ASP A 83 12.02 -19.35 31.97
N PHE A 84 10.73 -19.49 32.23
CA PHE A 84 10.13 -20.52 33.07
C PHE A 84 9.35 -21.57 32.26
N SER A 85 9.17 -22.74 32.85
CA SER A 85 8.60 -23.91 32.17
C SER A 85 7.10 -24.09 32.43
N VAL A 86 6.47 -24.96 31.64
CA VAL A 86 5.04 -25.33 31.77
C VAL A 86 4.69 -26.07 33.08
N ALA A 87 5.69 -26.61 33.79
CA ALA A 87 5.52 -27.27 35.07
C ALA A 87 5.71 -26.32 36.27
N GLU A 88 6.24 -25.11 36.06
CA GLU A 88 6.43 -24.14 37.11
C GLU A 88 5.12 -23.38 37.41
N PRO A 89 4.85 -23.08 38.71
CA PRO A 89 3.67 -22.36 39.12
C PRO A 89 3.64 -20.95 38.51
N LEU A 90 2.48 -20.52 38.01
CA LEU A 90 2.22 -19.16 37.58
C LEU A 90 1.76 -18.29 38.73
N ASP A 91 1.54 -17.00 38.48
CA ASP A 91 1.12 -15.98 39.45
C ASP A 91 -0.17 -16.35 40.23
N PHE A 92 -0.98 -17.25 39.70
CA PHE A 92 -2.19 -17.79 40.32
C PHE A 92 -1.97 -19.11 41.11
N GLY A 93 -0.72 -19.52 41.29
CA GLY A 93 -0.32 -20.65 42.19
C GLY A 93 -0.39 -22.04 41.59
N THR A 94 -0.81 -22.20 40.30
CA THR A 94 -0.81 -23.48 39.58
C THR A 94 0.01 -23.38 38.31
N SER A 95 0.62 -24.49 37.89
CA SER A 95 1.32 -24.57 36.60
C SER A 95 0.34 -24.70 35.42
N LEU A 96 0.79 -24.42 34.20
CA LEU A 96 -0.04 -24.64 33.02
C LEU A 96 -0.42 -26.11 32.83
N LYS A 97 0.47 -27.05 33.16
CA LYS A 97 0.14 -28.48 33.13
C LYS A 97 -0.96 -28.83 34.11
N GLU A 98 -0.83 -28.40 35.37
CA GLU A 98 -1.85 -28.62 36.39
C GLU A 98 -3.18 -28.00 36.03
N TYR A 99 -3.17 -26.82 35.40
CA TYR A 99 -4.40 -26.16 34.89
C TYR A 99 -5.18 -27.06 33.92
N TYR A 100 -4.49 -27.67 32.92
CA TYR A 100 -5.15 -28.56 31.96
C TYR A 100 -5.58 -29.90 32.61
N ILE A 101 -4.81 -30.42 33.55
CA ILE A 101 -5.16 -31.63 34.32
C ILE A 101 -6.44 -31.35 35.13
N ASN A 102 -6.48 -30.28 35.88
CA ASN A 102 -7.62 -29.89 36.71
C ASN A 102 -8.89 -29.58 35.89
N LYS A 103 -8.72 -29.19 34.64
CA LYS A 103 -9.81 -28.96 33.71
C LYS A 103 -10.35 -30.26 33.06
N GLY A 104 -9.73 -31.41 33.33
CA GLY A 104 -10.09 -32.69 32.72
C GLY A 104 -9.51 -32.88 31.32
N GLU A 105 -8.57 -32.06 30.91
CA GLU A 105 -7.91 -32.07 29.60
C GLU A 105 -6.46 -32.63 29.71
N ALA A 106 -6.18 -33.51 30.65
CA ALA A 106 -4.86 -34.07 30.92
C ALA A 106 -4.17 -34.68 29.68
N TYR A 107 -4.96 -35.30 28.79
CA TYR A 107 -4.48 -35.90 27.54
C TYR A 107 -3.76 -34.89 26.61
N LEU A 108 -4.00 -33.59 26.72
CA LEU A 108 -3.33 -32.57 25.94
C LEU A 108 -1.89 -32.32 26.41
N VAL A 109 -1.60 -32.56 27.66
CA VAL A 109 -0.31 -32.24 28.29
C VAL A 109 0.52 -33.47 28.73
N GLU A 110 -0.03 -34.66 28.60
CA GLU A 110 0.57 -35.91 29.05
C GLU A 110 1.96 -36.17 28.46
N ASN A 111 2.16 -35.85 27.18
CA ASN A 111 3.41 -36.08 26.47
C ASN A 111 4.30 -34.82 26.35
N ILE A 112 4.01 -33.76 27.10
CA ILE A 112 4.78 -32.52 27.05
C ILE A 112 5.86 -32.55 28.13
N PRO A 113 7.16 -32.39 27.78
CA PRO A 113 8.23 -32.32 28.75
C PRO A 113 8.03 -31.21 29.79
N ASP A 114 8.37 -31.45 31.05
CA ASP A 114 8.24 -30.44 32.11
C ASP A 114 9.10 -29.19 31.87
N SER A 115 10.23 -29.37 31.16
CA SER A 115 11.14 -28.29 30.79
C SER A 115 10.66 -27.44 29.60
N THR A 116 9.49 -27.70 29.01
CA THR A 116 8.96 -26.94 27.88
C THR A 116 8.72 -25.49 28.31
N PRO A 117 9.27 -24.49 27.59
CA PRO A 117 9.09 -23.08 27.95
C PRO A 117 7.64 -22.62 27.73
N VAL A 118 7.20 -21.65 28.51
CA VAL A 118 5.89 -21.00 28.34
C VAL A 118 6.01 -19.91 27.26
N ILE A 119 4.94 -19.70 26.49
CA ILE A 119 4.84 -18.66 25.47
C ILE A 119 3.86 -17.58 25.93
N ARG A 120 4.30 -16.33 25.98
CA ARG A 120 3.42 -15.18 26.21
C ARG A 120 2.91 -14.65 24.89
N VAL A 121 1.58 -14.55 24.79
CA VAL A 121 0.87 -14.11 23.59
C VAL A 121 -0.04 -12.94 23.93
N GLN A 122 0.05 -11.85 23.20
CA GLN A 122 -0.94 -10.79 23.22
C GLN A 122 -2.07 -11.15 22.25
N LEU A 123 -3.26 -11.32 22.78
CA LEU A 123 -4.45 -11.58 21.97
C LEU A 123 -4.90 -10.32 21.22
N ASN A 124 -5.66 -10.51 20.15
CA ASN A 124 -6.19 -9.41 19.33
C ASN A 124 -7.15 -8.46 20.09
N ASN A 125 -7.66 -8.88 21.25
CA ASN A 125 -8.44 -8.05 22.16
C ASN A 125 -7.59 -7.29 23.19
N GLY A 126 -6.26 -7.37 23.10
CA GLY A 126 -5.31 -6.71 23.98
C GLY A 126 -4.94 -7.48 25.25
N ALA A 127 -5.54 -8.64 25.53
CA ALA A 127 -5.21 -9.45 26.69
C ALA A 127 -3.90 -10.21 26.51
N ASP A 128 -3.04 -10.22 27.53
CA ASP A 128 -1.83 -11.04 27.57
C ASP A 128 -2.13 -12.39 28.22
N ILE A 129 -1.89 -13.47 27.47
CA ILE A 129 -2.14 -14.85 27.93
C ILE A 129 -0.89 -15.69 27.75
N LYS A 130 -0.66 -16.59 28.71
CA LYS A 130 0.41 -17.58 28.72
C LYS A 130 -0.09 -18.91 28.16
N TYR A 131 0.63 -19.48 27.21
CA TYR A 131 0.28 -20.73 26.51
C TYR A 131 1.38 -21.76 26.54
N ILE A 132 0.99 -23.02 26.43
CA ILE A 132 1.88 -24.12 26.10
C ILE A 132 2.18 -24.03 24.59
N PRO A 133 3.46 -24.07 24.14
CA PRO A 133 3.81 -23.88 22.73
C PRO A 133 3.19 -24.93 21.81
N ASN A 134 2.86 -26.13 22.31
CA ASN A 134 2.17 -27.18 21.56
C ASN A 134 0.72 -26.84 21.24
N ALA A 135 0.08 -25.94 22.02
CA ALA A 135 -1.26 -25.46 21.78
C ALA A 135 -1.35 -24.42 20.65
N LEU A 136 -0.21 -23.83 20.28
CA LEU A 136 -0.15 -22.72 19.35
C LEU A 136 0.33 -23.18 17.97
N LYS A 137 -0.40 -22.76 16.93
CA LYS A 137 0.01 -22.91 15.53
C LYS A 137 0.29 -21.55 14.92
N PRO A 138 1.38 -21.40 14.14
CA PRO A 138 1.66 -20.15 13.45
C PRO A 138 0.61 -19.88 12.39
N VAL A 139 0.21 -18.62 12.28
CA VAL A 139 -0.58 -18.11 11.15
C VAL A 139 0.36 -17.89 9.98
N LEU A 140 0.28 -18.75 8.98
CA LEU A 140 1.16 -18.70 7.83
C LEU A 140 0.64 -17.69 6.81
N THR A 141 1.29 -16.53 6.76
CA THR A 141 1.11 -15.57 5.68
C THR A 141 2.01 -15.91 4.49
N ARG A 142 1.70 -15.35 3.32
CA ARG A 142 2.56 -15.47 2.13
C ARG A 142 4.00 -15.03 2.42
N GLU A 143 4.15 -13.98 3.20
CA GLU A 143 5.45 -13.40 3.55
C GLU A 143 6.27 -14.35 4.45
N ILE A 144 5.65 -14.88 5.50
CA ILE A 144 6.29 -15.84 6.42
C ILE A 144 6.72 -17.08 5.64
N VAL A 145 5.84 -17.62 4.81
CA VAL A 145 6.15 -18.81 3.99
C VAL A 145 7.25 -18.50 2.98
N GLY A 146 7.31 -17.29 2.42
CA GLY A 146 8.37 -16.83 1.52
C GLY A 146 9.74 -16.66 2.20
N LYS A 147 9.76 -16.21 3.46
CA LYS A 147 11.00 -16.10 4.27
C LYS A 147 11.56 -17.48 4.69
N MET A 148 10.70 -18.48 4.80
CA MET A 148 11.12 -19.85 5.19
C MET A 148 11.93 -20.57 4.12
N ASP A 149 11.83 -20.18 2.85
CA ASP A 149 12.58 -20.77 1.73
C ASP A 149 12.51 -19.86 0.49
N ALA A 150 13.65 -19.31 0.05
CA ALA A 150 13.73 -18.43 -1.10
C ALA A 150 13.28 -19.08 -2.44
N GLY A 151 13.48 -20.38 -2.62
CA GLY A 151 12.96 -21.15 -3.75
C GLY A 151 11.44 -21.36 -3.72
N PHE A 152 10.83 -21.04 -2.61
CA PHE A 152 9.43 -21.22 -2.32
C PHE A 152 8.56 -20.07 -2.80
N SER A 153 9.12 -18.86 -2.79
CA SER A 153 8.42 -17.64 -3.21
C SER A 153 7.82 -17.75 -4.62
N LEU A 154 8.54 -18.36 -5.55
CA LEU A 154 8.06 -18.58 -6.92
C LEU A 154 6.92 -19.59 -6.99
N ARG A 155 6.98 -20.68 -6.21
CA ARG A 155 5.93 -21.72 -6.18
C ARG A 155 4.67 -21.25 -5.45
N ILE A 156 4.80 -20.41 -4.42
CA ILE A 156 3.64 -19.81 -3.74
C ILE A 156 2.80 -19.00 -4.72
N GLU A 157 3.44 -18.26 -5.63
CA GLU A 157 2.73 -17.47 -6.62
C GLU A 157 1.78 -18.31 -7.50
N GLU A 158 2.14 -19.53 -7.82
CA GLU A 158 1.28 -20.45 -8.59
C GLU A 158 0.01 -20.85 -7.84
N TYR A 159 0.08 -20.93 -6.50
CA TYR A 159 -1.07 -21.26 -5.67
C TYR A 159 -1.94 -20.06 -5.29
N VAL A 160 -1.38 -18.85 -5.29
CA VAL A 160 -2.06 -17.62 -4.86
C VAL A 160 -2.57 -16.81 -6.03
N LYS A 161 -1.78 -16.69 -7.09
CA LYS A 161 -2.11 -15.87 -8.27
C LYS A 161 -2.92 -16.69 -9.27
N ARG A 162 -4.26 -16.52 -9.23
CA ARG A 162 -5.21 -17.14 -10.16
C ARG A 162 -5.76 -16.07 -11.09
N ASP A 163 -5.91 -16.43 -12.38
CA ASP A 163 -6.67 -15.62 -13.34
C ASP A 163 -8.18 -15.72 -13.06
N MET A 164 -8.97 -14.92 -13.76
CA MET A 164 -10.41 -14.87 -13.55
C MET A 164 -11.10 -16.16 -13.96
N LYS A 165 -10.66 -16.84 -15.02
CA LYS A 165 -11.23 -18.12 -15.45
C LYS A 165 -11.15 -19.17 -14.32
N THR A 166 -9.93 -19.36 -13.79
CA THR A 166 -9.70 -20.30 -12.68
C THR A 166 -10.48 -19.92 -11.42
N ARG A 167 -10.65 -18.62 -11.12
CA ARG A 167 -11.44 -18.18 -9.96
C ARG A 167 -12.90 -18.54 -10.13
N VAL A 168 -13.50 -18.20 -11.27
CA VAL A 168 -14.91 -18.44 -11.55
C VAL A 168 -15.22 -19.94 -11.57
N GLU A 169 -14.35 -20.78 -12.16
CA GLU A 169 -14.50 -22.24 -12.12
C GLU A 169 -14.57 -22.77 -10.67
N LEU A 170 -13.71 -22.24 -9.79
CA LEU A 170 -13.72 -22.63 -8.36
C LEU A 170 -14.95 -22.11 -7.61
N ASP A 171 -15.40 -20.91 -7.92
CA ASP A 171 -16.60 -20.32 -7.32
C ASP A 171 -17.86 -21.07 -7.75
N ILE A 172 -17.95 -21.47 -9.03
CA ILE A 172 -19.04 -22.31 -9.57
C ILE A 172 -19.06 -23.69 -8.89
N ASP A 173 -17.90 -24.34 -8.76
CA ASP A 173 -17.79 -25.62 -8.06
C ASP A 173 -18.26 -25.52 -6.61
N PHE A 174 -17.93 -24.41 -5.96
CA PHE A 174 -18.36 -24.14 -4.60
C PHE A 174 -19.88 -23.88 -4.50
N ILE A 175 -20.44 -23.13 -5.45
CA ILE A 175 -21.91 -22.90 -5.53
C ILE A 175 -22.66 -24.23 -5.71
N LYS A 176 -22.13 -25.15 -6.51
CA LYS A 176 -22.72 -26.50 -6.66
C LYS A 176 -22.72 -27.26 -5.34
N ASP A 177 -21.57 -27.19 -4.60
CA ASP A 177 -21.48 -27.84 -3.28
C ASP A 177 -22.50 -27.26 -2.28
N ILE A 178 -22.76 -25.92 -2.31
CA ILE A 178 -23.81 -25.28 -1.48
C ILE A 178 -25.22 -25.62 -1.98
N GLY A 179 -25.44 -25.69 -3.29
CA GLY A 179 -26.74 -25.97 -3.90
C GLY A 179 -27.31 -27.34 -3.55
N GLU A 180 -26.51 -28.25 -2.99
CA GLU A 180 -26.98 -29.51 -2.39
C GLU A 180 -27.66 -29.30 -1.03
N ILE A 181 -27.48 -28.14 -0.39
CA ILE A 181 -28.09 -27.77 0.90
C ILE A 181 -29.28 -26.87 0.60
N LYS A 182 -30.47 -27.47 0.46
CA LYS A 182 -31.70 -26.75 0.14
C LYS A 182 -32.43 -26.23 1.38
N GLU A 183 -32.13 -26.73 2.54
CA GLU A 183 -32.79 -26.38 3.79
C GLU A 183 -31.77 -26.12 4.91
N LEU A 184 -31.93 -25.03 5.61
CA LEU A 184 -31.19 -24.68 6.82
C LEU A 184 -32.22 -24.22 7.87
N ASP A 185 -32.36 -24.96 8.98
CA ASP A 185 -33.25 -24.61 10.10
C ASP A 185 -34.69 -24.21 9.64
N ASN A 186 -35.31 -24.96 8.77
CA ASN A 186 -36.63 -24.72 8.18
C ASN A 186 -36.71 -23.55 7.17
N LEU A 187 -35.59 -23.05 6.70
CA LEU A 187 -35.51 -22.09 5.60
C LEU A 187 -35.09 -22.83 4.33
N SER A 188 -35.91 -22.80 3.31
CA SER A 188 -35.52 -23.21 1.95
C SER A 188 -34.95 -22.02 1.22
N PHE A 189 -33.87 -22.22 0.47
CA PHE A 189 -33.28 -21.18 -0.38
C PHE A 189 -32.84 -21.74 -1.72
N GLU A 190 -32.89 -20.90 -2.73
CA GLU A 190 -32.38 -21.17 -4.05
C GLU A 190 -31.30 -20.12 -4.40
N ILE A 191 -30.19 -20.55 -5.01
CA ILE A 191 -29.12 -19.67 -5.42
C ILE A 191 -29.18 -19.49 -6.92
N GLU A 192 -29.46 -18.26 -7.35
CA GLU A 192 -29.47 -17.88 -8.76
C GLU A 192 -28.31 -16.92 -9.07
N CYS A 193 -27.73 -17.06 -10.27
CA CYS A 193 -26.78 -16.07 -10.77
C CYS A 193 -27.54 -14.82 -11.24
N CYS A 194 -27.22 -13.68 -10.63
CA CYS A 194 -27.88 -12.42 -10.97
C CYS A 194 -26.92 -11.56 -11.83
N PRO A 195 -27.31 -11.18 -13.05
CA PRO A 195 -26.58 -10.22 -13.86
C PRO A 195 -26.44 -8.87 -13.14
N VAL A 196 -25.29 -8.21 -13.29
CA VAL A 196 -25.06 -6.93 -12.60
C VAL A 196 -26.01 -5.83 -13.03
N GLU A 197 -26.59 -5.93 -14.23
CA GLU A 197 -27.61 -5.03 -14.75
C GLU A 197 -28.91 -5.12 -13.94
N ASP A 198 -29.31 -6.32 -13.53
CA ASP A 198 -30.50 -6.54 -12.69
C ASP A 198 -30.31 -5.96 -11.29
N LEU A 199 -29.06 -5.78 -10.87
CA LEU A 199 -28.69 -5.04 -9.65
C LEU A 199 -28.60 -3.52 -9.85
N GLY A 200 -29.00 -3.02 -11.03
CA GLY A 200 -28.98 -1.59 -11.38
C GLY A 200 -27.61 -1.03 -11.76
N TYR A 201 -26.61 -1.89 -11.99
CA TYR A 201 -25.29 -1.45 -12.44
C TYR A 201 -25.24 -1.30 -13.96
N ARG A 202 -24.47 -0.33 -14.41
CA ARG A 202 -24.05 -0.13 -15.80
C ARG A 202 -22.66 -0.71 -15.97
N LYS A 203 -22.36 -1.21 -17.16
CA LYS A 203 -21.01 -1.65 -17.57
C LYS A 203 -20.34 -0.60 -18.42
N GLY A 204 -19.04 -0.47 -18.31
CA GLY A 204 -18.28 0.44 -19.15
C GLY A 204 -16.79 0.29 -19.06
N ASN A 205 -16.11 1.14 -19.82
CA ASN A 205 -14.67 1.23 -19.82
C ASN A 205 -14.26 2.72 -19.80
N VAL A 206 -13.55 3.10 -18.74
CA VAL A 206 -12.97 4.44 -18.63
C VAL A 206 -11.71 4.49 -19.48
N LEU A 207 -11.65 5.41 -20.42
CA LEU A 207 -10.47 5.65 -21.23
C LEU A 207 -9.34 6.24 -20.40
N LEU A 208 -8.10 5.91 -20.74
CA LEU A 208 -6.94 6.46 -20.05
C LEU A 208 -6.77 7.96 -20.36
N PRO A 209 -6.24 8.75 -19.39
CA PRO A 209 -6.02 10.17 -19.60
C PRO A 209 -4.92 10.43 -20.64
N LYS A 210 -5.03 11.56 -21.30
CA LYS A 210 -3.88 12.16 -21.98
C LYS A 210 -3.09 12.99 -20.98
N LEU A 211 -1.78 12.79 -20.97
CA LEU A 211 -0.88 13.50 -20.06
C LEU A 211 -0.18 14.64 -20.82
N VAL A 212 -0.02 15.77 -20.15
CA VAL A 212 0.72 16.92 -20.69
C VAL A 212 2.04 17.05 -19.94
N CYS A 213 3.12 17.11 -20.68
CA CYS A 213 4.47 17.31 -20.15
C CYS A 213 5.11 18.59 -20.68
N GLY A 214 6.43 18.69 -20.63
CA GLY A 214 7.15 19.88 -21.07
C GLY A 214 6.78 20.36 -22.47
N LYS A 215 6.85 21.68 -22.69
CA LYS A 215 6.50 22.34 -23.95
C LYS A 215 5.05 22.04 -24.43
N ASN A 216 4.15 21.76 -23.47
CA ASN A 216 2.74 21.39 -23.72
C ASN A 216 2.59 20.15 -24.65
N LYS A 217 3.58 19.26 -24.65
CA LYS A 217 3.48 18.01 -25.40
C LYS A 217 2.55 17.03 -24.71
N VAL A 218 1.68 16.41 -25.52
CA VAL A 218 0.74 15.40 -25.06
C VAL A 218 1.37 14.01 -25.25
N ILE A 219 1.36 13.22 -24.20
CA ILE A 219 1.80 11.83 -24.20
C ILE A 219 0.65 10.92 -23.75
N GLU A 220 0.66 9.68 -24.21
CA GLU A 220 -0.31 8.67 -23.84
C GLU A 220 0.13 7.95 -22.56
N CYS A 221 -0.81 7.55 -21.71
CA CYS A 221 -0.52 6.65 -20.61
C CYS A 221 0.10 5.35 -21.12
N GLY A 222 1.14 4.87 -20.42
CA GLY A 222 1.99 3.75 -20.85
C GLY A 222 3.21 4.19 -21.65
N LYS A 223 3.28 5.45 -22.05
CA LYS A 223 4.43 6.05 -22.75
C LYS A 223 5.08 7.19 -21.95
N GLU A 224 4.98 7.15 -20.61
CA GLU A 224 5.48 8.20 -19.71
C GLU A 224 7.00 8.42 -19.84
N TYR A 225 7.75 7.42 -20.31
CA TYR A 225 9.17 7.59 -20.60
C TYR A 225 9.44 8.69 -21.64
N GLN A 226 8.45 9.06 -22.46
CA GLN A 226 8.59 10.14 -23.43
C GLN A 226 8.74 11.53 -22.77
N VAL A 227 8.42 11.66 -21.48
CA VAL A 227 8.69 12.87 -20.72
C VAL A 227 10.17 13.25 -20.75
N PHE A 228 11.03 12.26 -20.84
CA PHE A 228 12.46 12.48 -20.94
C PHE A 228 12.93 12.99 -22.31
N ASN A 229 12.05 12.97 -23.30
CA ASN A 229 12.30 13.53 -24.63
C ASN A 229 11.73 14.95 -24.78
N TYR A 230 10.55 15.18 -24.18
CA TYR A 230 9.82 16.43 -24.31
C TYR A 230 10.06 17.40 -23.16
N GLY A 231 10.50 16.87 -22.01
CA GLY A 231 10.74 17.58 -20.77
C GLY A 231 9.62 17.44 -19.75
N PHE A 232 9.97 17.82 -18.54
CA PHE A 232 9.03 17.84 -17.43
C PHE A 232 8.08 19.01 -17.57
N TYR A 233 6.84 18.84 -17.12
CA TYR A 233 5.84 19.92 -17.07
C TYR A 233 6.36 21.11 -16.23
N LYS A 234 6.88 20.83 -15.02
CA LYS A 234 7.51 21.83 -14.16
C LYS A 234 8.83 21.28 -13.62
N LYS A 235 9.90 22.04 -13.79
CA LYS A 235 11.20 21.76 -13.15
C LYS A 235 11.29 22.54 -11.84
N PRO A 236 12.18 22.12 -10.91
CA PRO A 236 12.58 22.97 -9.80
C PRO A 236 13.11 24.33 -10.30
N ASN A 237 12.89 25.38 -9.54
CA ASN A 237 13.22 26.75 -9.96
C ASN A 237 14.74 27.01 -10.10
N LYS A 238 15.56 26.14 -9.53
CA LYS A 238 17.03 26.20 -9.59
C LYS A 238 17.62 24.82 -9.89
N LYS A 239 18.88 24.78 -10.29
CA LYS A 239 19.64 23.53 -10.36
C LYS A 239 19.81 22.95 -8.95
N LEU A 240 19.55 21.65 -8.84
CA LEU A 240 19.57 20.95 -7.56
C LEU A 240 21.01 20.67 -7.13
N LYS A 241 21.33 21.03 -5.89
CA LYS A 241 22.56 20.69 -5.21
C LYS A 241 22.36 19.38 -4.46
N ILE A 242 23.09 18.34 -4.83
CA ILE A 242 22.92 16.97 -4.33
C ILE A 242 24.05 16.58 -3.39
N GLY A 243 23.69 16.03 -2.23
CA GLY A 243 24.64 15.33 -1.34
C GLY A 243 24.67 13.83 -1.65
N TYR A 244 25.82 13.20 -1.51
CA TYR A 244 26.03 11.78 -1.75
C TYR A 244 26.49 11.07 -0.48
N LEU A 245 25.79 9.97 -0.11
CA LEU A 245 26.12 9.16 1.05
C LEU A 245 26.17 7.69 0.64
N TYR A 246 27.30 7.02 0.92
CA TYR A 246 27.50 5.64 0.47
C TYR A 246 28.35 4.82 1.45
N PRO A 247 28.17 3.50 1.49
CA PRO A 247 28.98 2.62 2.32
C PRO A 247 30.46 2.67 1.95
N THR A 248 31.32 2.55 2.96
CA THR A 248 32.79 2.48 2.79
C THR A 248 33.17 1.42 1.74
N GLY A 249 34.04 1.81 0.81
CA GLY A 249 34.48 0.94 -0.30
C GLY A 249 33.51 0.82 -1.48
N THR A 250 32.38 1.58 -1.48
CA THR A 250 31.39 1.55 -2.56
C THR A 250 31.35 2.85 -3.40
N GLU A 251 32.43 3.62 -3.39
CA GLU A 251 32.52 4.86 -4.15
C GLU A 251 32.32 4.65 -5.66
N ALA A 252 32.77 3.49 -6.19
CA ALA A 252 32.61 3.14 -7.60
C ALA A 252 31.13 3.04 -7.99
N GLN A 253 30.29 2.43 -7.15
CA GLN A 253 28.85 2.32 -7.34
C GLN A 253 28.19 3.69 -7.35
N MET A 254 28.52 4.53 -6.36
CA MET A 254 27.99 5.89 -6.30
C MET A 254 28.41 6.70 -7.53
N LYS A 255 29.67 6.65 -7.95
CA LYS A 255 30.16 7.32 -9.17
C LYS A 255 29.41 6.83 -10.42
N ALA A 256 29.15 5.53 -10.52
CA ALA A 256 28.41 4.97 -11.65
C ALA A 256 26.98 5.51 -11.73
N ILE A 257 26.26 5.61 -10.60
CA ILE A 257 24.93 6.20 -10.53
C ILE A 257 24.96 7.68 -10.88
N VAL A 258 25.87 8.44 -10.28
CA VAL A 258 26.00 9.89 -10.54
C VAL A 258 26.31 10.14 -12.01
N ASN A 259 27.21 9.36 -12.62
CA ASN A 259 27.52 9.45 -14.04
C ASN A 259 26.33 9.07 -14.92
N ALA A 260 25.54 8.05 -14.51
CA ALA A 260 24.32 7.67 -15.21
C ALA A 260 23.27 8.78 -15.17
N ILE A 261 23.02 9.39 -13.99
CA ILE A 261 22.11 10.53 -13.84
C ILE A 261 22.60 11.71 -14.66
N TYR A 262 23.90 12.04 -14.60
CA TYR A 262 24.51 13.11 -15.37
C TYR A 262 24.34 12.90 -16.88
N THR A 263 24.72 11.72 -17.37
CA THR A 263 24.63 11.36 -18.78
C THR A 263 23.18 11.43 -19.24
N PHE A 264 22.27 10.93 -18.42
CA PHE A 264 20.83 10.97 -18.68
C PHE A 264 20.29 12.40 -18.78
N CYS A 265 20.71 13.29 -17.87
CA CYS A 265 20.27 14.68 -17.85
C CYS A 265 20.92 15.57 -18.92
N THR A 266 22.06 15.17 -19.49
CA THR A 266 22.83 15.98 -20.46
C THR A 266 22.85 15.44 -21.89
N LYS A 267 23.00 14.12 -22.06
CA LYS A 267 23.21 13.49 -23.37
C LYS A 267 22.06 12.59 -23.82
N GLY A 268 21.14 12.28 -22.92
CA GLY A 268 20.11 11.28 -23.15
C GLY A 268 20.61 9.84 -23.01
N TYR A 269 19.71 8.99 -22.56
CA TYR A 269 20.00 7.58 -22.35
C TYR A 269 19.71 6.72 -23.59
N PHE A 270 18.81 7.17 -24.45
CA PHE A 270 18.49 6.51 -25.71
C PHE A 270 19.28 7.15 -26.85
N HIS A 271 20.27 6.46 -27.36
CA HIS A 271 21.03 6.88 -28.56
C HIS A 271 20.17 7.04 -29.81
N GLU A 272 18.94 6.55 -29.79
CA GLU A 272 17.99 6.60 -30.91
C GLU A 272 17.21 7.94 -30.99
N ILE A 273 17.27 8.78 -29.95
CA ILE A 273 16.53 10.01 -29.92
C ILE A 273 17.49 11.18 -30.18
N LYS A 274 17.43 11.69 -31.39
CA LYS A 274 18.32 12.76 -31.92
C LYS A 274 18.01 14.14 -31.31
N ASP A 275 16.93 14.32 -30.57
CA ASP A 275 16.51 15.63 -30.05
C ASP A 275 16.99 15.86 -28.62
N LYS A 276 17.49 17.09 -28.41
CA LYS A 276 18.14 17.56 -27.19
C LYS A 276 17.33 17.20 -25.93
N PHE A 277 18.01 16.59 -25.00
CA PHE A 277 17.51 16.17 -23.71
C PHE A 277 17.01 17.37 -22.88
N VAL A 278 15.86 17.24 -22.33
CA VAL A 278 15.12 18.34 -21.68
C VAL A 278 15.31 18.39 -20.18
N CYS A 279 16.10 17.46 -19.61
CA CYS A 279 16.56 17.50 -18.23
C CYS A 279 17.81 18.34 -18.01
N GLU A 280 18.40 18.87 -19.08
CA GLU A 280 19.56 19.77 -18.98
C GLU A 280 19.25 20.91 -18.02
N GLY A 281 20.15 21.06 -17.01
CA GLY A 281 19.97 22.04 -15.98
C GLY A 281 19.20 21.60 -14.73
N LEU A 282 18.80 20.32 -14.62
CA LEU A 282 18.15 19.78 -13.40
C LEU A 282 19.12 19.76 -12.21
N ILE A 283 20.38 19.37 -12.42
CA ILE A 283 21.36 19.13 -11.38
C ILE A 283 22.55 20.11 -11.50
N ASP A 284 22.94 20.69 -10.38
CA ASP A 284 24.21 21.39 -10.25
C ASP A 284 25.33 20.39 -9.98
N ILE A 285 25.97 19.93 -11.05
CA ILE A 285 26.98 18.88 -11.00
C ILE A 285 28.27 19.36 -10.34
N GLN A 286 28.71 20.60 -10.65
CA GLN A 286 29.93 21.16 -10.09
C GLN A 286 29.76 21.43 -8.59
N GLY A 287 28.65 22.05 -8.17
CA GLY A 287 28.36 22.32 -6.77
C GLY A 287 28.09 21.05 -5.95
N SER A 288 27.67 19.94 -6.59
CA SER A 288 27.40 18.66 -5.92
C SER A 288 28.61 17.73 -5.82
N ALA A 289 29.63 17.88 -6.66
CA ALA A 289 30.73 16.92 -6.82
C ALA A 289 31.54 16.66 -5.54
N MET A 290 31.66 17.65 -4.66
CA MET A 290 32.43 17.56 -3.42
C MET A 290 31.59 17.22 -2.18
N ILE A 291 30.27 17.09 -2.32
CA ILE A 291 29.36 16.84 -1.19
C ILE A 291 29.18 15.33 -1.06
N LYS A 292 30.15 14.65 -0.47
CA LYS A 292 30.13 13.19 -0.31
C LYS A 292 30.69 12.76 1.03
N GLU A 293 30.08 11.75 1.64
CA GLU A 293 30.51 11.10 2.88
C GLU A 293 30.33 9.58 2.80
N GLU A 294 31.18 8.88 3.54
CA GLU A 294 31.15 7.43 3.68
C GLU A 294 30.65 7.02 5.06
N TYR A 295 30.02 5.83 5.13
CA TYR A 295 29.55 5.22 6.35
C TYR A 295 29.72 3.70 6.33
N ASP A 296 29.74 3.05 7.49
CA ASP A 296 29.81 1.59 7.59
C ASP A 296 28.46 0.95 7.29
N LEU A 297 28.43 0.02 6.31
CA LEU A 297 27.21 -0.61 5.82
C LEU A 297 26.46 -1.33 6.95
N GLY A 298 25.19 -0.96 7.16
CA GLY A 298 24.35 -1.54 8.21
C GLY A 298 24.48 -0.84 9.58
N ASP A 299 25.43 0.03 9.78
CA ASP A 299 25.54 0.84 11.00
C ASP A 299 24.79 2.17 10.86
N ILE A 300 23.61 2.24 11.47
CA ILE A 300 22.78 3.45 11.47
C ILE A 300 23.42 4.62 12.24
N THR A 301 24.25 4.33 13.23
CA THR A 301 24.93 5.35 14.03
C THR A 301 26.01 6.03 13.19
N ASP A 302 26.78 5.25 12.44
CA ASP A 302 27.78 5.78 11.54
C ASP A 302 27.14 6.51 10.35
N TYR A 303 26.02 5.98 9.82
CA TYR A 303 25.20 6.70 8.83
C TYR A 303 24.78 8.08 9.35
N LYS A 304 24.28 8.16 10.60
CA LYS A 304 23.88 9.42 11.23
C LYS A 304 25.07 10.39 11.38
N ARG A 305 26.24 9.86 11.73
CA ARG A 305 27.49 10.65 11.80
C ARG A 305 27.84 11.27 10.44
N ALA A 306 27.85 10.47 9.39
CA ALA A 306 28.15 10.90 8.03
C ALA A 306 27.09 11.88 7.51
N ALA A 307 25.80 11.60 7.74
CA ALA A 307 24.71 12.50 7.39
C ALA A 307 24.85 13.88 8.05
N ASN A 308 25.26 13.93 9.32
CA ASN A 308 25.45 15.20 10.05
C ASN A 308 26.57 16.06 9.47
N LYS A 309 27.55 15.49 8.78
CA LYS A 309 28.55 16.28 8.06
C LYS A 309 27.94 16.92 6.80
N ILE A 310 27.17 16.16 6.04
CA ILE A 310 26.47 16.67 4.84
C ILE A 310 25.46 17.76 5.23
N LYS A 311 24.70 17.58 6.30
CA LYS A 311 23.70 18.55 6.79
C LYS A 311 24.28 19.94 7.10
N LYS A 312 25.55 20.03 7.45
CA LYS A 312 26.26 21.33 7.73
C LYS A 312 26.54 22.14 6.47
N ILE A 313 26.39 21.52 5.29
CA ILE A 313 26.63 22.18 4.01
C ILE A 313 25.36 22.90 3.58
N GLU A 314 25.41 24.20 3.43
CA GLU A 314 24.27 25.00 3.05
C GLU A 314 23.79 24.74 1.61
N GLY A 315 22.49 24.82 1.43
CA GLY A 315 21.84 24.81 0.12
C GLY A 315 21.71 23.44 -0.53
N ILE A 316 21.84 22.34 0.22
CA ILE A 316 21.54 20.99 -0.28
C ILE A 316 20.02 20.86 -0.49
N ASP A 317 19.64 20.44 -1.70
CA ASP A 317 18.24 20.27 -2.09
C ASP A 317 17.75 18.84 -1.89
N ILE A 318 18.64 17.85 -2.05
CA ILE A 318 18.33 16.42 -1.90
C ILE A 318 19.61 15.62 -1.64
N VAL A 319 19.48 14.48 -0.98
CA VAL A 319 20.56 13.51 -0.80
C VAL A 319 20.27 12.22 -1.54
N ILE A 320 21.25 11.67 -2.25
CA ILE A 320 21.24 10.31 -2.76
C ILE A 320 22.05 9.45 -1.81
N ALA A 321 21.41 8.42 -1.22
CA ALA A 321 22.07 7.51 -0.29
C ALA A 321 22.03 6.08 -0.81
N LEU A 322 23.19 5.41 -0.88
CA LEU A 322 23.25 3.97 -1.06
C LEU A 322 22.97 3.30 0.28
N VAL A 323 22.09 2.31 0.28
CA VAL A 323 21.64 1.62 1.49
C VAL A 323 21.69 0.09 1.30
N PRO A 324 21.74 -0.71 2.40
CA PRO A 324 21.71 -2.17 2.31
C PRO A 324 20.52 -2.69 1.50
N ASP A 325 20.65 -3.92 0.99
CA ASP A 325 19.55 -4.60 0.32
C ASP A 325 18.51 -5.13 1.33
N GLY A 326 17.28 -5.39 0.87
CA GLY A 326 16.22 -5.99 1.68
C GLY A 326 15.58 -5.04 2.69
N MET A 327 15.77 -3.74 2.50
CA MET A 327 15.08 -2.72 3.28
C MET A 327 13.67 -2.49 2.72
N ASP A 328 12.66 -2.87 3.48
CA ASP A 328 11.26 -2.66 3.16
C ASP A 328 10.80 -1.25 3.59
N GLU A 329 9.74 -0.75 2.95
CA GLU A 329 9.13 0.55 3.33
C GLU A 329 8.67 0.55 4.79
N ASP A 330 8.31 -0.60 5.37
CA ASP A 330 7.83 -0.78 6.75
C ASP A 330 8.94 -1.27 7.74
N GLY A 331 10.21 -1.30 7.33
CA GLY A 331 11.31 -1.90 8.09
C GLY A 331 12.46 -0.94 8.41
N PRO A 332 13.70 -1.45 8.44
CA PRO A 332 14.93 -0.69 8.78
C PRO A 332 15.22 0.51 7.88
N TYR A 333 14.45 0.70 6.80
CA TYR A 333 14.54 1.83 5.89
C TYR A 333 14.14 3.16 6.54
N ASN A 334 13.16 3.13 7.45
CA ASN A 334 12.62 4.31 8.10
C ASN A 334 13.69 5.15 8.83
N PRO A 335 14.57 4.60 9.66
CA PRO A 335 15.58 5.38 10.35
C PRO A 335 16.53 6.15 9.42
N PHE A 336 16.86 5.59 8.25
CA PHE A 336 17.72 6.25 7.27
C PHE A 336 17.04 7.47 6.64
N LYS A 337 15.75 7.42 6.39
CA LYS A 337 14.96 8.55 5.87
C LYS A 337 14.70 9.62 6.92
N THR A 338 14.36 9.22 8.15
CA THR A 338 14.03 10.14 9.25
C THR A 338 15.17 11.14 9.50
N ILE A 339 16.42 10.66 9.44
CA ILE A 339 17.60 11.50 9.62
C ILE A 339 17.60 12.72 8.69
N TRP A 340 17.13 12.59 7.46
CA TRP A 340 17.09 13.70 6.49
C TRP A 340 15.82 14.53 6.63
N ALA A 341 14.69 13.89 6.89
CA ALA A 341 13.40 14.55 7.07
C ALA A 341 13.41 15.55 8.22
N GLU A 342 14.07 15.22 9.34
CA GLU A 342 14.29 16.14 10.49
C GLU A 342 14.91 17.48 10.09
N CYS A 343 15.67 17.51 9.00
CA CYS A 343 16.32 18.72 8.48
C CYS A 343 15.62 19.31 7.25
N ASN A 344 14.43 18.82 6.93
CA ASN A 344 13.67 19.22 5.75
C ASN A 344 14.45 19.00 4.43
N ILE A 345 15.34 18.00 4.39
CA ILE A 345 16.09 17.58 3.20
C ILE A 345 15.48 16.27 2.68
N PRO A 346 14.90 16.23 1.49
CA PRO A 346 14.44 14.99 0.90
C PRO A 346 15.60 14.06 0.59
N SER A 347 15.34 12.74 0.60
CA SER A 347 16.38 11.75 0.30
C SER A 347 15.88 10.73 -0.75
N GLN A 348 16.78 10.35 -1.64
CA GLN A 348 16.60 9.27 -2.59
C GLN A 348 17.47 8.09 -2.19
N MET A 349 16.84 7.05 -1.65
CA MET A 349 17.54 5.82 -1.31
C MET A 349 17.72 4.94 -2.55
N VAL A 350 18.89 4.32 -2.67
CA VAL A 350 19.21 3.36 -3.73
C VAL A 350 19.86 2.14 -3.08
N SER A 351 19.27 0.95 -3.27
CA SER A 351 19.83 -0.29 -2.70
C SER A 351 21.15 -0.66 -3.37
N MET A 352 22.02 -1.36 -2.65
CA MET A 352 23.31 -1.84 -3.18
C MET A 352 23.11 -2.73 -4.41
N ARG A 353 22.07 -3.56 -4.43
CA ARG A 353 21.70 -4.38 -5.59
C ARG A 353 21.44 -3.49 -6.82
N THR A 354 20.66 -2.44 -6.66
CA THR A 354 20.37 -1.48 -7.74
C THR A 354 21.65 -0.76 -8.17
N ALA A 355 22.48 -0.32 -7.22
CA ALA A 355 23.74 0.36 -7.50
C ALA A 355 24.70 -0.50 -8.34
N ASN A 356 24.80 -1.79 -8.05
CA ASN A 356 25.63 -2.73 -8.77
C ASN A 356 25.19 -2.93 -10.25
N LEU A 357 23.91 -2.71 -10.59
CA LEU A 357 23.44 -2.76 -11.97
C LEU A 357 24.09 -1.69 -12.86
N PHE A 358 24.46 -0.55 -12.27
CA PHE A 358 25.11 0.54 -13.01
C PHE A 358 26.60 0.32 -13.28
N LEU A 359 27.25 -0.59 -12.54
CA LEU A 359 28.64 -0.98 -12.80
C LEU A 359 28.81 -1.89 -14.02
N ASN A 360 27.75 -2.61 -14.39
CA ASN A 360 27.81 -3.63 -15.42
C ASN A 360 27.22 -3.12 -16.75
N GLU A 361 28.04 -2.94 -17.76
CA GLU A 361 27.58 -2.49 -19.08
C GLU A 361 26.56 -3.44 -19.74
N LYS A 362 26.61 -4.75 -19.44
CA LYS A 362 25.63 -5.74 -19.95
C LYS A 362 24.24 -5.54 -19.35
N SER A 363 24.14 -4.98 -18.14
CA SER A 363 22.87 -4.67 -17.46
C SER A 363 22.30 -3.29 -17.82
N ARG A 364 22.88 -2.60 -18.79
CA ARG A 364 22.53 -1.22 -19.17
C ARG A 364 21.07 -1.06 -19.59
N ASN A 365 20.49 -2.06 -20.22
CA ASN A 365 19.07 -2.03 -20.60
C ASN A 365 18.13 -2.20 -19.41
N ASP A 366 18.53 -2.95 -18.39
CA ASP A 366 17.72 -3.16 -17.18
C ASP A 366 17.84 -1.98 -16.24
N SER A 367 19.05 -1.37 -16.13
CA SER A 367 19.31 -0.22 -15.26
C SER A 367 18.54 1.06 -15.68
N LYS A 368 18.14 1.18 -16.95
CA LYS A 368 17.40 2.37 -17.43
C LYS A 368 16.08 2.62 -16.71
N TYR A 369 15.32 1.58 -16.37
CA TYR A 369 14.06 1.72 -15.64
C TYR A 369 14.29 2.17 -14.21
N TYR A 370 15.34 1.69 -13.56
CA TYR A 370 15.76 2.16 -12.25
C TYR A 370 16.21 3.62 -12.30
N LEU A 371 16.98 3.99 -13.34
CA LEU A 371 17.41 5.38 -13.54
C LEU A 371 16.23 6.32 -13.73
N PHE A 372 15.21 5.93 -14.51
CA PHE A 372 13.98 6.71 -14.67
C PHE A 372 13.30 6.95 -13.33
N ASN A 373 13.14 5.90 -12.53
CA ASN A 373 12.51 6.03 -11.22
C ASN A 373 13.33 6.90 -10.27
N ILE A 374 14.67 6.79 -10.27
CA ILE A 374 15.56 7.65 -9.48
C ILE A 374 15.38 9.11 -9.88
N VAL A 375 15.42 9.43 -11.17
CA VAL A 375 15.29 10.81 -11.66
C VAL A 375 13.88 11.36 -11.39
N LEU A 376 12.83 10.59 -11.60
CA LEU A 376 11.46 10.98 -11.26
C LEU A 376 11.29 11.20 -9.75
N GLY A 377 11.88 10.33 -8.92
CA GLY A 377 11.88 10.48 -7.47
C GLY A 377 12.60 11.76 -7.02
N ILE A 378 13.77 12.05 -7.58
CA ILE A 378 14.49 13.32 -7.34
C ILE A 378 13.60 14.51 -7.73
N LEU A 379 13.03 14.48 -8.93
CA LEU A 379 12.17 15.55 -9.44
C LEU A 379 10.99 15.82 -8.51
N GLY A 380 10.20 14.78 -8.17
CA GLY A 380 9.01 14.93 -7.34
C GLY A 380 9.32 15.38 -5.91
N LYS A 381 10.40 14.84 -5.32
CA LYS A 381 10.85 15.21 -3.96
C LYS A 381 11.36 16.65 -3.85
N THR A 382 11.71 17.25 -4.97
CA THR A 382 12.21 18.64 -5.04
C THR A 382 11.20 19.61 -5.62
N GLY A 383 9.90 19.21 -5.69
CA GLY A 383 8.81 20.06 -6.13
C GLY A 383 8.66 20.19 -7.66
N GLY A 384 9.34 19.34 -8.42
CA GLY A 384 9.12 19.23 -9.86
C GLY A 384 7.91 18.35 -10.18
N ILE A 385 7.34 18.54 -11.37
CA ILE A 385 6.16 17.84 -11.87
C ILE A 385 6.48 17.28 -13.25
N PRO A 386 6.49 15.96 -13.44
CA PRO A 386 6.85 15.37 -14.73
C PRO A 386 5.76 15.58 -15.77
N TRP A 387 4.49 15.40 -15.40
CA TRP A 387 3.30 15.54 -16.24
C TRP A 387 2.06 15.88 -15.41
N ILE A 388 1.04 16.35 -16.06
CA ILE A 388 -0.31 16.61 -15.54
C ILE A 388 -1.36 15.93 -16.43
N VAL A 389 -2.58 15.80 -15.94
CA VAL A 389 -3.73 15.40 -16.77
C VAL A 389 -4.15 16.58 -17.64
N LYS A 390 -4.48 16.30 -18.91
CA LYS A 390 -4.93 17.34 -19.83
C LYS A 390 -6.33 17.84 -19.46
N ASP A 391 -7.27 16.91 -19.28
CA ASP A 391 -8.69 17.21 -19.05
C ASP A 391 -9.23 16.30 -17.94
N MET A 392 -9.59 16.87 -16.79
CA MET A 392 -10.24 16.16 -15.69
C MET A 392 -11.75 16.38 -15.75
N PRO A 393 -12.60 15.33 -15.72
CA PRO A 393 -14.06 15.51 -15.82
C PRO A 393 -14.67 16.03 -14.51
N GLY A 394 -15.92 16.53 -14.58
CA GLY A 394 -16.76 16.84 -13.43
C GLY A 394 -16.68 18.27 -12.91
N ASN A 395 -15.96 19.19 -13.61
CA ASN A 395 -15.83 20.61 -13.20
C ASN A 395 -15.37 20.78 -11.73
N VAL A 396 -14.35 20.03 -11.31
CA VAL A 396 -13.81 20.05 -9.97
C VAL A 396 -12.54 20.89 -9.94
N ASP A 397 -12.43 21.81 -9.00
CA ASP A 397 -11.26 22.66 -8.86
C ASP A 397 -10.14 21.98 -8.07
N CYS A 398 -10.51 21.19 -7.03
CA CYS A 398 -9.58 20.64 -6.08
C CYS A 398 -9.96 19.21 -5.68
N PHE A 399 -8.95 18.33 -5.57
CA PHE A 399 -9.07 16.96 -5.04
C PHE A 399 -8.30 16.86 -3.73
N VAL A 400 -8.93 16.27 -2.72
CA VAL A 400 -8.35 16.10 -1.39
C VAL A 400 -8.33 14.64 -1.02
N GLY A 401 -7.17 14.11 -0.66
CA GLY A 401 -7.04 12.76 -0.11
C GLY A 401 -7.01 12.80 1.41
N LEU A 402 -7.84 11.99 2.06
CA LEU A 402 -7.87 11.83 3.52
C LEU A 402 -7.65 10.36 3.89
N ASP A 403 -6.85 10.13 4.93
CA ASP A 403 -6.69 8.82 5.56
C ASP A 403 -6.54 8.96 7.09
N VAL A 404 -6.67 7.86 7.82
CA VAL A 404 -6.46 7.78 9.28
C VAL A 404 -5.58 6.58 9.57
N ALA A 405 -4.42 6.81 10.20
CA ALA A 405 -3.53 5.74 10.61
C ALA A 405 -3.86 5.24 12.02
N THR A 406 -3.90 3.93 12.18
CA THR A 406 -3.91 3.28 13.49
C THR A 406 -2.47 2.88 13.82
N MET A 407 -1.87 3.52 14.84
CA MET A 407 -0.49 3.24 15.26
C MET A 407 -0.41 2.23 16.40
N GLU A 408 -1.32 2.36 17.38
CA GLU A 408 -1.45 1.49 18.54
C GLU A 408 -2.93 1.22 18.81
N ALA A 409 -3.24 0.21 19.61
CA ALA A 409 -4.62 -0.16 19.91
C ALA A 409 -5.42 1.04 20.45
N GLY A 410 -6.37 1.54 19.65
CA GLY A 410 -7.28 2.64 20.01
C GLY A 410 -6.73 4.05 19.84
N ILE A 411 -5.46 4.23 19.43
CA ILE A 411 -4.89 5.55 19.10
C ILE A 411 -4.83 5.69 17.60
N HIS A 412 -5.50 6.71 17.08
CA HIS A 412 -5.56 7.03 15.66
C HIS A 412 -4.97 8.41 15.43
N TYR A 413 -4.24 8.54 14.34
CA TYR A 413 -3.74 9.82 13.88
C TYR A 413 -4.42 10.17 12.56
N PRO A 414 -5.16 11.28 12.50
CA PRO A 414 -5.67 11.76 11.24
C PRO A 414 -4.50 11.96 10.30
N ALA A 415 -4.58 11.36 9.14
CA ALA A 415 -3.64 11.67 8.11
C ALA A 415 -3.93 13.03 7.53
N CYS A 416 -2.90 13.59 6.98
CA CYS A 416 -3.00 14.85 6.31
C CYS A 416 -3.97 14.82 5.14
N SER A 417 -4.44 15.97 4.83
CA SER A 417 -4.96 16.23 3.49
C SER A 417 -3.81 16.28 2.49
N VAL A 418 -3.92 15.51 1.43
CA VAL A 418 -3.09 15.69 0.24
C VAL A 418 -3.94 16.41 -0.80
N ILE A 419 -3.46 17.53 -1.32
CA ILE A 419 -4.25 18.47 -2.10
C ILE A 419 -3.74 18.50 -3.53
N PHE A 420 -4.64 18.27 -4.47
CA PHE A 420 -4.36 18.33 -5.90
C PHE A 420 -5.34 19.27 -6.58
N ASP A 421 -4.88 20.00 -7.57
CA ASP A 421 -5.75 20.80 -8.42
C ASP A 421 -6.45 19.97 -9.51
N LYS A 422 -7.26 20.63 -10.33
CA LYS A 422 -7.99 20.03 -11.45
C LYS A 422 -7.13 19.38 -12.54
N PHE A 423 -5.83 19.59 -12.53
CA PHE A 423 -4.86 18.98 -13.44
C PHE A 423 -4.09 17.84 -12.77
N GLY A 424 -4.37 17.55 -11.50
CA GLY A 424 -3.66 16.59 -10.68
C GLY A 424 -2.25 17.04 -10.27
N ARG A 425 -2.00 18.38 -10.25
CA ARG A 425 -0.78 18.93 -9.66
C ARG A 425 -0.91 18.93 -8.14
N LEU A 426 0.12 18.46 -7.46
CA LEU A 426 0.19 18.57 -6.01
C LEU A 426 0.31 20.06 -5.63
N LEU A 427 -0.63 20.54 -4.86
CA LEU A 427 -0.57 21.86 -4.21
C LEU A 427 0.15 21.77 -2.87
N GLY A 428 -0.07 20.68 -2.14
CA GLY A 428 0.58 20.42 -0.88
C GLY A 428 -0.05 19.28 -0.12
N PHE A 429 0.49 19.03 1.06
CA PHE A 429 -0.10 18.14 2.05
C PHE A 429 0.03 18.75 3.43
N TYR A 430 -0.93 18.42 4.30
CA TYR A 430 -0.99 18.90 5.66
C TYR A 430 -1.17 17.74 6.63
N LYS A 431 -0.30 17.62 7.62
CA LYS A 431 -0.35 16.60 8.67
C LYS A 431 -0.68 17.27 10.01
N PRO A 432 -1.86 16.99 10.60
CA PRO A 432 -2.24 17.50 11.90
C PRO A 432 -1.32 16.98 13.02
N LYS A 433 -1.07 17.81 14.04
CA LYS A 433 -0.25 17.42 15.20
C LYS A 433 -0.96 16.48 16.18
N GLN A 434 -2.28 16.49 16.18
CA GLN A 434 -3.07 15.87 17.23
C GLN A 434 -3.43 14.43 16.92
N ALA A 435 -3.22 13.54 17.91
CA ALA A 435 -3.80 12.21 17.94
C ALA A 435 -5.26 12.26 18.39
N GLN A 436 -6.04 11.25 18.01
CA GLN A 436 -7.44 11.12 18.40
C GLN A 436 -7.77 9.68 18.82
N LYS A 437 -8.89 9.49 19.48
CA LYS A 437 -9.46 8.17 19.75
C LYS A 437 -10.45 7.81 18.64
N GLY A 438 -10.30 6.61 18.05
CA GLY A 438 -11.18 6.10 17.00
C GLY A 438 -10.90 6.67 15.60
N GLU A 439 -11.46 6.03 14.61
CA GLU A 439 -11.25 6.34 13.18
C GLU A 439 -12.00 7.61 12.70
N LYS A 440 -13.02 8.05 13.44
CA LYS A 440 -13.78 9.26 13.10
C LYS A 440 -12.94 10.50 13.37
N ILE A 441 -12.66 11.29 12.35
CA ILE A 441 -11.88 12.53 12.48
C ILE A 441 -12.67 13.55 13.30
N ALA A 442 -12.05 14.11 14.33
CA ALA A 442 -12.68 15.11 15.17
C ALA A 442 -12.95 16.40 14.38
N ILE A 443 -14.11 17.05 14.63
CA ILE A 443 -14.57 18.25 13.91
C ILE A 443 -13.49 19.34 13.87
N ARG A 444 -12.81 19.61 14.99
CA ARG A 444 -11.76 20.62 15.06
C ARG A 444 -10.59 20.30 14.11
N ILE A 445 -10.24 19.02 13.97
CA ILE A 445 -9.18 18.57 13.08
C ILE A 445 -9.62 18.66 11.61
N LEU A 446 -10.88 18.29 11.32
CA LEU A 446 -11.46 18.47 9.99
C LEU A 446 -11.43 19.94 9.57
N GLN A 447 -11.82 20.85 10.47
CA GLN A 447 -11.80 22.28 10.20
C GLN A 447 -10.38 22.77 9.90
N ASP A 448 -9.40 22.41 10.72
CA ASP A 448 -7.99 22.75 10.51
C ASP A 448 -7.50 22.24 9.16
N ILE A 449 -7.78 20.98 8.82
CA ILE A 449 -7.43 20.38 7.53
C ILE A 449 -8.02 21.20 6.37
N PHE A 450 -9.33 21.47 6.38
CA PHE A 450 -9.97 22.12 5.24
C PHE A 450 -9.69 23.63 5.16
N ASP A 451 -9.41 24.29 6.27
CA ASP A 451 -8.89 25.65 6.24
C ASP A 451 -7.51 25.69 5.55
N GLN A 452 -6.64 24.71 5.80
CA GLN A 452 -5.36 24.58 5.10
C GLN A 452 -5.52 24.20 3.61
N VAL A 453 -6.51 23.38 3.27
CA VAL A 453 -6.84 23.03 1.87
C VAL A 453 -7.24 24.30 1.09
N ILE A 454 -8.17 25.05 1.62
CA ILE A 454 -8.68 26.28 0.97
C ILE A 454 -7.54 27.30 0.85
N PHE A 455 -6.81 27.53 1.92
CA PHE A 455 -5.66 28.43 1.93
C PHE A 455 -4.63 28.07 0.85
N SER A 456 -4.28 26.79 0.71
CA SER A 456 -3.29 26.33 -0.29
C SER A 456 -3.78 26.53 -1.73
N TYR A 457 -5.08 26.39 -1.95
CA TYR A 457 -5.67 26.66 -3.25
C TYR A 457 -5.67 28.16 -3.56
N GLU A 458 -6.04 28.99 -2.58
CA GLU A 458 -6.04 30.45 -2.70
C GLU A 458 -4.63 31.03 -2.94
N GLU A 459 -3.61 30.47 -2.30
CA GLU A 459 -2.20 30.84 -2.52
C GLU A 459 -1.75 30.58 -3.98
N GLU A 460 -2.20 29.48 -4.58
CA GLU A 460 -1.82 29.14 -5.97
C GLU A 460 -2.65 29.88 -7.03
N TYR A 461 -3.97 30.09 -6.77
CA TYR A 461 -4.90 30.57 -7.77
C TYR A 461 -5.44 32.01 -7.52
N GLY A 462 -5.26 32.53 -6.30
CA GLY A 462 -5.78 33.85 -5.91
C GLY A 462 -7.30 33.91 -5.74
N GLU A 463 -7.98 32.76 -5.74
CA GLU A 463 -9.43 32.65 -5.56
C GLU A 463 -9.79 31.40 -4.76
N THR A 464 -10.92 31.43 -4.04
CA THR A 464 -11.46 30.28 -3.30
C THR A 464 -11.96 29.20 -4.27
N PRO A 465 -11.67 27.88 -4.02
CA PRO A 465 -12.19 26.81 -4.88
C PRO A 465 -13.71 26.77 -4.84
N LYS A 466 -14.35 26.59 -6.01
CA LYS A 466 -15.80 26.48 -6.13
C LYS A 466 -16.31 25.07 -5.93
N SER A 467 -15.46 24.07 -6.19
CA SER A 467 -15.82 22.66 -6.10
C SER A 467 -14.64 21.79 -5.62
N ILE A 468 -14.90 20.95 -4.62
CA ILE A 468 -13.91 20.05 -4.01
C ILE A 468 -14.44 18.61 -4.02
N VAL A 469 -13.60 17.65 -4.44
CA VAL A 469 -13.84 16.22 -4.27
C VAL A 469 -12.91 15.66 -3.21
N ILE A 470 -13.48 15.02 -2.20
CA ILE A 470 -12.76 14.44 -1.06
C ILE A 470 -12.72 12.92 -1.23
N HIS A 471 -11.53 12.38 -1.41
CA HIS A 471 -11.28 10.93 -1.45
C HIS A 471 -10.85 10.44 -0.07
N ARG A 472 -11.68 9.61 0.57
CA ARG A 472 -11.41 8.97 1.86
C ARG A 472 -10.88 7.55 1.63
N ASP A 473 -9.71 7.21 2.18
CA ASP A 473 -9.28 5.79 2.21
C ASP A 473 -10.09 5.04 3.28
N GLY A 474 -10.87 4.05 2.86
CA GLY A 474 -11.79 3.32 3.73
C GLY A 474 -13.13 4.02 3.94
N PHE A 475 -13.68 3.88 5.14
CA PHE A 475 -15.00 4.41 5.48
C PHE A 475 -14.94 5.85 5.99
N SER A 476 -15.88 6.66 5.54
CA SER A 476 -16.12 8.00 6.08
C SER A 476 -17.11 7.90 7.24
N ASN A 477 -16.61 8.10 8.44
CA ASN A 477 -17.40 8.08 9.68
C ASN A 477 -17.65 9.50 10.22
N GLU A 478 -17.29 10.51 9.45
CA GLU A 478 -17.38 11.92 9.80
C GLU A 478 -18.84 12.39 9.76
N ASN A 479 -19.11 13.59 10.33
CA ASN A 479 -20.45 14.13 10.42
C ASN A 479 -20.85 14.86 9.11
N ASP A 480 -21.82 14.32 8.39
CA ASP A 480 -22.32 14.89 7.11
C ASP A 480 -22.86 16.31 7.28
N GLU A 481 -23.54 16.59 8.42
CA GLU A 481 -24.10 17.92 8.70
C GLU A 481 -22.98 18.96 8.88
N TRP A 482 -21.85 18.56 9.48
CA TRP A 482 -20.70 19.45 9.61
C TRP A 482 -20.14 19.83 8.23
N TYR A 483 -19.96 18.87 7.31
CA TYR A 483 -19.50 19.16 5.95
C TYR A 483 -20.44 20.13 5.24
N LYS A 484 -21.75 19.89 5.32
CA LYS A 484 -22.77 20.74 4.72
C LYS A 484 -22.69 22.17 5.24
N ASN A 485 -22.56 22.36 6.54
CA ASN A 485 -22.48 23.67 7.16
C ASN A 485 -21.15 24.37 6.85
N TYR A 486 -20.02 23.64 6.93
CA TYR A 486 -18.70 24.20 6.70
C TYR A 486 -18.54 24.69 5.25
N PHE A 487 -18.78 23.82 4.27
CA PHE A 487 -18.64 24.18 2.87
C PHE A 487 -19.76 25.12 2.39
N GLY A 488 -20.99 24.92 2.86
CA GLY A 488 -22.12 25.79 2.54
C GLY A 488 -21.91 27.22 2.99
N SER A 489 -21.32 27.46 4.16
CA SER A 489 -20.99 28.81 4.64
C SER A 489 -19.94 29.54 3.76
N LYS A 490 -19.14 28.79 3.02
CA LYS A 490 -18.08 29.28 2.12
C LYS A 490 -18.51 29.30 0.64
N GLY A 491 -19.73 28.81 0.33
CA GLY A 491 -20.22 28.71 -1.05
C GLY A 491 -19.47 27.69 -1.91
N ILE A 492 -18.88 26.66 -1.28
CA ILE A 492 -18.09 25.63 -1.94
C ILE A 492 -18.95 24.38 -2.13
N ALA A 493 -19.09 23.91 -3.37
CA ALA A 493 -19.67 22.61 -3.66
C ALA A 493 -18.69 21.48 -3.27
N TYR A 494 -19.18 20.41 -2.68
CA TYR A 494 -18.31 19.31 -2.27
C TYR A 494 -18.92 17.94 -2.60
N THR A 495 -18.05 16.97 -2.81
CA THR A 495 -18.43 15.55 -3.01
C THR A 495 -17.50 14.67 -2.18
N ILE A 496 -18.07 13.76 -1.38
CA ILE A 496 -17.31 12.80 -0.57
C ILE A 496 -17.37 11.44 -1.25
N VAL A 497 -16.20 10.85 -1.45
CA VAL A 497 -15.99 9.57 -2.13
C VAL A 497 -15.12 8.67 -1.28
N GLU A 498 -15.63 7.52 -0.90
CA GLU A 498 -14.83 6.45 -0.28
C GLU A 498 -14.13 5.62 -1.37
N VAL A 499 -12.82 5.39 -1.21
CA VAL A 499 -12.03 4.56 -2.10
C VAL A 499 -11.51 3.36 -1.31
N ARG A 500 -12.07 2.20 -1.56
CA ARG A 500 -11.76 0.98 -0.81
C ARG A 500 -10.93 0.00 -1.62
N LYS A 501 -9.77 -0.37 -1.09
CA LYS A 501 -8.80 -1.29 -1.72
C LYS A 501 -8.97 -2.75 -1.30
N ASN A 502 -9.50 -3.00 -0.10
CA ASN A 502 -9.63 -4.34 0.47
C ASN A 502 -11.08 -4.84 0.31
N ILE A 503 -11.41 -5.30 -0.89
CA ILE A 503 -12.72 -5.85 -1.23
C ILE A 503 -12.58 -7.29 -1.74
N SER A 504 -13.60 -8.09 -1.47
CA SER A 504 -13.68 -9.47 -1.97
C SER A 504 -14.23 -9.56 -3.40
N SER A 505 -14.97 -8.54 -3.85
CA SER A 505 -15.60 -8.56 -5.19
C SER A 505 -14.56 -8.46 -6.29
N LYS A 506 -14.80 -9.20 -7.38
CA LYS A 506 -13.98 -9.20 -8.60
C LYS A 506 -14.84 -8.77 -9.77
N LEU A 507 -14.20 -8.22 -10.80
CA LEU A 507 -14.84 -7.98 -12.09
C LEU A 507 -14.49 -9.11 -13.06
N ILE A 508 -15.48 -9.57 -13.81
CA ILE A 508 -15.34 -10.59 -14.82
C ILE A 508 -15.57 -9.92 -16.19
N ARG A 509 -14.76 -10.30 -17.17
CA ARG A 509 -14.92 -9.88 -18.56
C ARG A 509 -15.11 -11.11 -19.45
N TYR A 510 -16.04 -11.03 -20.38
CA TYR A 510 -16.25 -12.03 -21.41
C TYR A 510 -15.73 -11.51 -22.75
N VAL A 511 -15.02 -12.34 -23.47
CA VAL A 511 -14.58 -12.12 -24.85
C VAL A 511 -14.83 -13.40 -25.60
N ASP A 512 -15.68 -13.37 -26.63
CA ASP A 512 -16.09 -14.55 -27.41
C ASP A 512 -16.54 -15.73 -26.52
N ASP A 513 -17.39 -15.42 -25.52
CA ASP A 513 -17.90 -16.34 -24.46
C ASP A 513 -16.84 -16.94 -23.53
N GLU A 514 -15.59 -16.53 -23.65
CA GLU A 514 -14.51 -16.92 -22.75
C GLU A 514 -14.33 -15.92 -21.60
N ILE A 515 -14.12 -16.46 -20.38
CA ILE A 515 -13.80 -15.65 -19.21
C ILE A 515 -12.33 -15.22 -19.27
N VAL A 516 -12.09 -13.91 -19.24
CA VAL A 516 -10.76 -13.31 -19.24
C VAL A 516 -10.60 -12.33 -18.09
N ASN A 517 -9.36 -11.96 -17.80
CA ASN A 517 -9.09 -10.88 -16.84
C ASN A 517 -9.65 -9.55 -17.38
N PRO A 518 -10.29 -8.74 -16.52
CA PRO A 518 -10.66 -7.40 -16.91
C PRO A 518 -9.43 -6.53 -17.16
N GLU A 519 -9.58 -5.57 -18.06
CA GLU A 519 -8.53 -4.63 -18.43
C GLU A 519 -8.57 -3.35 -17.58
N LEU A 520 -7.48 -2.64 -17.59
CA LEU A 520 -7.37 -1.31 -17.00
C LEU A 520 -8.47 -0.38 -17.57
N GLY A 521 -9.26 0.23 -16.68
CA GLY A 521 -10.40 1.07 -17.01
C GLY A 521 -11.74 0.35 -17.03
N ASN A 522 -11.78 -1.01 -17.08
CA ASN A 522 -13.06 -1.71 -16.99
C ASN A 522 -13.73 -1.41 -15.65
N CYS A 523 -15.02 -1.13 -15.71
CA CYS A 523 -15.81 -0.74 -14.54
C CYS A 523 -17.28 -1.17 -14.66
N VAL A 524 -17.90 -1.30 -13.50
CA VAL A 524 -19.37 -1.38 -13.35
C VAL A 524 -19.78 -0.37 -12.28
N TRP A 525 -20.92 0.30 -12.46
CA TRP A 525 -21.37 1.33 -11.49
C TRP A 525 -22.87 1.54 -11.52
N ASN A 526 -23.41 2.01 -10.40
CA ASN A 526 -24.74 2.58 -10.28
C ASN A 526 -24.67 4.06 -9.91
N GLN A 527 -25.69 4.64 -9.31
CA GLN A 527 -25.72 6.05 -8.94
C GLN A 527 -24.74 6.41 -7.83
N ASN A 528 -24.46 5.48 -6.90
CA ASN A 528 -23.73 5.76 -5.67
C ASN A 528 -22.43 4.98 -5.53
N GLU A 529 -22.27 3.84 -6.20
CA GLU A 529 -21.06 3.04 -6.08
C GLU A 529 -20.60 2.48 -7.44
N GLY A 530 -19.31 2.16 -7.52
CA GLY A 530 -18.75 1.52 -8.71
C GLY A 530 -17.48 0.74 -8.40
N TYR A 531 -17.23 -0.27 -9.20
CA TYR A 531 -16.04 -1.11 -9.17
C TYR A 531 -15.18 -0.76 -10.37
N LEU A 532 -13.91 -0.44 -10.14
CA LEU A 532 -12.99 0.06 -11.17
C LEU A 532 -11.66 -0.68 -11.15
N VAL A 533 -11.21 -1.15 -12.30
CA VAL A 533 -9.87 -1.72 -12.49
C VAL A 533 -8.87 -0.61 -12.81
N THR A 534 -7.92 -0.37 -11.90
CA THR A 534 -6.88 0.66 -12.03
C THR A 534 -5.48 0.09 -12.31
N THR A 535 -5.35 -1.25 -12.43
CA THR A 535 -4.06 -1.91 -12.66
C THR A 535 -4.07 -2.75 -13.93
N ASN A 536 -2.97 -2.71 -14.67
CA ASN A 536 -2.79 -3.55 -15.85
C ASN A 536 -2.14 -4.89 -15.45
N MET A 537 -2.80 -6.00 -15.79
CA MET A 537 -2.30 -7.37 -15.55
C MET A 537 -1.68 -8.02 -16.80
N LYS A 538 -1.51 -7.27 -17.89
CA LYS A 538 -0.87 -7.78 -19.11
C LYS A 538 0.51 -8.34 -18.77
N ASN A 539 0.75 -9.59 -19.13
CA ASN A 539 1.98 -10.34 -18.81
C ASN A 539 2.25 -10.59 -17.31
N LYS A 540 1.23 -10.47 -16.45
CA LYS A 540 1.34 -10.79 -15.02
C LYS A 540 0.44 -11.98 -14.68
N LYS A 541 0.90 -12.85 -13.78
CA LYS A 541 0.06 -13.92 -13.22
C LYS A 541 -0.99 -13.34 -12.27
N GLY A 542 -2.18 -13.92 -12.26
CA GLY A 542 -3.27 -13.54 -11.36
C GLY A 542 -4.39 -12.74 -12.02
N SER A 543 -5.29 -12.22 -11.24
CA SER A 543 -6.40 -11.34 -11.64
C SER A 543 -6.26 -9.96 -11.00
N PRO A 544 -6.71 -8.88 -11.67
CA PRO A 544 -6.69 -7.56 -11.05
C PRO A 544 -7.66 -7.49 -9.87
N ASN A 545 -7.30 -6.68 -8.88
CA ASN A 545 -8.19 -6.35 -7.77
C ASN A 545 -8.81 -4.98 -8.06
N PRO A 546 -10.12 -4.88 -8.34
CA PRO A 546 -10.77 -3.59 -8.55
C PRO A 546 -10.75 -2.77 -7.26
N LEU A 547 -10.93 -1.46 -7.40
CA LEU A 547 -11.30 -0.57 -6.31
C LEU A 547 -12.82 -0.51 -6.22
N LEU A 548 -13.36 -0.48 -5.01
CA LEU A 548 -14.73 -0.05 -4.77
C LEU A 548 -14.70 1.44 -4.47
N VAL A 549 -15.43 2.19 -5.26
CA VAL A 549 -15.56 3.64 -5.18
C VAL A 549 -17.00 3.97 -4.84
N GLU A 550 -17.25 4.58 -3.71
CA GLU A 550 -18.60 4.85 -3.19
C GLU A 550 -18.79 6.34 -2.95
N LYS A 551 -19.80 6.93 -3.59
CA LYS A 551 -20.19 8.31 -3.39
C LYS A 551 -21.11 8.40 -2.17
N LYS A 552 -20.68 9.08 -1.13
CA LYS A 552 -21.47 9.30 0.09
C LYS A 552 -22.42 10.49 -0.08
N CYS A 553 -21.96 11.57 -0.68
CA CYS A 553 -22.77 12.75 -0.95
C CYS A 553 -22.16 13.58 -2.10
N GLY A 554 -22.89 14.57 -2.56
CA GLY A 554 -22.46 15.54 -3.58
C GLY A 554 -22.99 15.25 -4.97
N ASP A 555 -22.79 16.21 -5.89
CA ASP A 555 -23.46 16.26 -7.18
C ASP A 555 -22.63 15.70 -8.35
N VAL A 556 -21.34 15.40 -8.13
CA VAL A 556 -20.50 14.83 -9.19
C VAL A 556 -21.04 13.45 -9.59
N LYS A 557 -21.19 13.24 -10.89
CA LYS A 557 -21.71 11.97 -11.43
C LYS A 557 -20.75 10.84 -11.16
N MET A 558 -21.29 9.65 -10.88
CA MET A 558 -20.47 8.48 -10.57
C MET A 558 -19.50 8.10 -11.71
N SER A 559 -19.91 8.26 -12.97
CA SER A 559 -19.03 8.07 -14.14
C SER A 559 -17.82 9.02 -14.15
N ASP A 560 -18.02 10.26 -13.72
CA ASP A 560 -16.93 11.25 -13.63
C ASP A 560 -16.01 10.93 -12.47
N ILE A 561 -16.57 10.50 -11.32
CA ILE A 561 -15.80 10.05 -10.14
C ILE A 561 -14.90 8.88 -10.52
N LEU A 562 -15.42 7.85 -11.21
CA LEU A 562 -14.60 6.70 -11.64
C LEU A 562 -13.47 7.15 -12.58
N THR A 563 -13.77 8.10 -13.47
CA THR A 563 -12.76 8.66 -14.38
C THR A 563 -11.70 9.45 -13.62
N GLN A 564 -12.10 10.28 -12.65
CA GLN A 564 -11.18 11.01 -11.76
C GLN A 564 -10.26 10.05 -10.98
N VAL A 565 -10.83 9.00 -10.39
CA VAL A 565 -10.06 7.98 -9.65
C VAL A 565 -9.06 7.27 -10.55
N LEU A 566 -9.46 6.88 -11.78
CA LEU A 566 -8.53 6.29 -12.75
C LEU A 566 -7.42 7.27 -13.12
N TYR A 567 -7.76 8.52 -13.46
CA TYR A 567 -6.81 9.53 -13.88
C TYR A 567 -5.78 9.84 -12.79
N LEU A 568 -6.25 10.03 -11.56
CA LEU A 568 -5.38 10.25 -10.40
C LEU A 568 -4.50 9.04 -10.09
N SER A 569 -4.92 7.80 -10.41
CA SER A 569 -4.06 6.62 -10.26
C SER A 569 -2.89 6.59 -11.27
N GLN A 570 -2.97 7.35 -12.36
CA GLN A 570 -1.93 7.44 -13.38
C GLN A 570 -0.88 8.54 -13.10
N LEU A 571 -1.03 9.32 -12.03
CA LEU A 571 -0.20 10.49 -11.75
C LEU A 571 0.91 10.27 -10.71
N HIS A 572 1.16 9.03 -10.32
CA HIS A 572 2.23 8.73 -9.37
C HIS A 572 3.60 9.15 -9.92
N VAL A 573 4.33 9.98 -9.14
CA VAL A 573 5.61 10.58 -9.56
C VAL A 573 6.81 9.71 -9.23
N GLY A 574 6.74 8.87 -8.19
CA GLY A 574 7.90 8.09 -7.70
C GLY A 574 8.32 6.94 -8.61
N SER A 575 7.53 6.57 -9.61
CA SER A 575 7.80 5.42 -10.47
C SER A 575 7.01 5.52 -11.77
N ILE A 576 7.56 4.97 -12.86
CA ILE A 576 6.80 4.76 -14.11
C ILE A 576 5.71 3.70 -13.91
N GLN A 577 5.87 2.79 -12.95
CA GLN A 577 4.82 1.84 -12.62
C GLN A 577 3.65 2.55 -11.94
N LYS A 578 2.46 2.24 -12.43
CA LYS A 578 1.23 2.84 -11.92
C LYS A 578 0.83 2.24 -10.58
N THR A 579 0.26 3.07 -9.72
CA THR A 579 -0.30 2.65 -8.45
C THR A 579 -1.74 2.19 -8.64
N ARG A 580 -2.20 1.28 -7.78
CA ARG A 580 -3.60 0.87 -7.76
C ARG A 580 -4.51 1.98 -7.24
N LEU A 581 -4.07 2.66 -6.18
CA LEU A 581 -4.80 3.78 -5.57
C LEU A 581 -4.60 5.07 -6.36
N PRO A 582 -5.59 5.97 -6.41
CA PRO A 582 -5.37 7.33 -6.86
C PRO A 582 -4.35 8.02 -5.93
N ILE A 583 -3.55 8.94 -6.47
CA ILE A 583 -2.51 9.65 -5.69
C ILE A 583 -3.08 10.36 -4.46
N THR A 584 -4.35 10.74 -4.46
CA THR A 584 -5.05 11.32 -3.30
C THR A 584 -4.97 10.38 -2.10
N THR A 585 -5.63 9.22 -2.14
CA THR A 585 -5.60 8.25 -1.04
C THR A 585 -4.27 7.53 -0.94
N GLY A 586 -3.58 7.26 -2.06
CA GLY A 586 -2.29 6.58 -2.06
C GLY A 586 -1.17 7.37 -1.37
N TYR A 587 -1.17 8.70 -1.50
CA TYR A 587 -0.20 9.54 -0.80
C TYR A 587 -0.60 9.76 0.65
N ALA A 588 -1.91 9.90 0.95
CA ALA A 588 -2.39 9.96 2.33
C ALA A 588 -2.00 8.69 3.11
N ASP A 589 -2.21 7.49 2.55
CA ASP A 589 -1.80 6.20 3.14
C ASP A 589 -0.27 6.13 3.37
N LYS A 590 0.53 6.61 2.39
CA LYS A 590 2.00 6.66 2.54
C LYS A 590 2.45 7.63 3.63
N ILE A 591 1.83 8.80 3.74
CA ILE A 591 2.13 9.77 4.80
C ILE A 591 1.77 9.19 6.17
N CYS A 592 0.64 8.51 6.29
CA CYS A 592 0.26 7.80 7.50
C CYS A 592 1.32 6.80 7.95
N LYS A 593 1.75 5.94 7.04
CA LYS A 593 2.76 4.89 7.32
C LYS A 593 4.14 5.46 7.63
N ASN A 594 4.49 6.58 7.00
CA ASN A 594 5.79 7.23 7.13
C ASN A 594 5.69 8.55 7.91
N ARG A 595 4.87 8.56 8.94
CA ARG A 595 4.55 9.75 9.72
C ARG A 595 5.78 10.49 10.26
N GLU A 596 6.83 9.76 10.60
CA GLU A 596 8.09 10.28 11.12
C GLU A 596 8.86 11.15 10.12
N PHE A 597 8.62 10.94 8.80
CA PHE A 597 9.30 11.70 7.73
C PHE A 597 8.58 12.97 7.32
N VAL A 598 7.40 13.22 7.87
CA VAL A 598 6.54 14.30 7.39
C VAL A 598 6.38 15.35 8.46
N PRO A 599 6.72 16.63 8.20
CA PRO A 599 6.55 17.71 9.14
C PRO A 599 5.12 17.85 9.63
N GLU A 600 4.92 18.18 10.92
CA GLU A 600 3.60 18.33 11.53
C GLU A 600 3.14 19.79 11.63
N GLY A 601 1.84 20.00 11.43
CA GLY A 601 1.20 21.31 11.60
C GLY A 601 1.69 22.38 10.63
N LYS A 602 2.21 21.95 9.48
CA LYS A 602 2.74 22.83 8.44
C LYS A 602 2.40 22.25 7.08
N MET A 603 1.99 23.11 6.15
CA MET A 603 1.88 22.74 4.75
C MET A 603 3.26 22.50 4.15
N ASP A 604 3.39 21.44 3.36
CA ASP A 604 4.59 21.13 2.59
C ASP A 604 4.21 20.56 1.22
N ASN A 605 5.08 20.71 0.25
CA ASN A 605 4.93 20.16 -1.10
C ASN A 605 6.08 19.20 -1.49
N LYS A 606 7.01 18.94 -0.58
CA LYS A 606 8.12 18.02 -0.80
C LYS A 606 7.71 16.58 -0.47
N LEU A 607 7.76 15.71 -1.45
CA LEU A 607 7.30 14.32 -1.31
C LEU A 607 8.30 13.44 -0.53
N PHE A 608 8.60 13.76 0.73
CA PHE A 608 9.54 13.01 1.59
C PHE A 608 9.21 11.52 1.71
N PHE A 609 7.95 11.19 1.67
CA PHE A 609 7.41 9.84 1.83
C PHE A 609 7.50 8.95 0.57
N LEU A 610 8.00 9.48 -0.54
CA LEU A 610 8.26 8.72 -1.77
C LEU A 610 9.63 8.05 -1.77
#